data_dd79f3cdf0209df5377fe48fe72d2c95
#
_entry.id   dd79f3cdf0209df5377fe48fe72d2c95
#
_cell.length_a   1.000
_cell.length_b   1.000
_cell.length_c   1.000
_cell.angle_alpha   90.00
_cell.angle_beta   90.00
_cell.angle_gamma   90.00
#
_symmetry.space_group_name_H-M   'P 1'
#
loop_
_entity.id
_entity.type
_entity.pdbx_description
1 polymer ?
#
loop_
_entity_poly.entity_id
_entity_poly.type
_entity_poly.pdbx_seq_one_letter_code
_entity_poly.pdbx_strand_id
1 'polypeptide(L)'
;MQTETNNYKSLLVSVEQHVATVTLNRPEIRNAFNDEMIAELNDVFTQLGTDDDVRVIVLAAAGKVFCAGADLNWMRAMADYSHEENLADADKLAQMLKTIYQCPKPTIAAIQGDVYAGGMGLVAVCDIAIAVKIANFCLSEVRLGLAPATISPYVVRAMGARAAQRYFLSAEVFDAKKARQLGFIHERVSEEWLKDEVATLCAKIVKNSPDAVKTCKNLLHDIAGAPITDDLIADTVKGIADIRASTQGKEGVQAFLQKRKPDWLTVPE
;
A
#
# COMPACT_ATOMS: atom_id res chain seq x y z
N MET A 1 -11.07 5.58 -21.58
CA MET A 1 -12.43 5.21 -21.16
C MET A 1 -12.36 4.94 -19.66
N GLN A 2 -13.13 5.64 -18.84
CA GLN A 2 -13.30 5.31 -17.42
C GLN A 2 -14.15 4.04 -17.33
N THR A 3 -13.58 2.98 -16.82
CA THR A 3 -14.35 1.80 -16.43
C THR A 3 -14.52 1.88 -14.89
N GLU A 4 -15.62 2.48 -14.43
CA GLU A 4 -16.03 2.34 -13.04
C GLU A 4 -16.62 0.93 -12.88
N THR A 5 -15.95 0.06 -12.16
CA THR A 5 -16.53 -1.22 -11.73
C THR A 5 -17.13 -1.05 -10.34
N ASN A 6 -18.43 -0.86 -10.30
CA ASN A 6 -19.18 -0.62 -9.06
C ASN A 6 -19.64 -1.95 -8.42
N ASN A 7 -18.72 -2.92 -8.26
CA ASN A 7 -19.04 -4.26 -7.74
C ASN A 7 -18.87 -4.36 -6.21
N TYR A 8 -18.35 -3.31 -5.56
CA TYR A 8 -18.08 -3.27 -4.12
C TYR A 8 -19.03 -2.30 -3.41
N LYS A 9 -19.35 -2.58 -2.16
CA LYS A 9 -20.21 -1.72 -1.32
C LYS A 9 -19.43 -0.65 -0.58
N SER A 10 -18.21 -1.01 -0.12
CA SER A 10 -17.36 -0.14 0.69
C SER A 10 -16.19 0.46 -0.08
N LEU A 11 -16.05 0.13 -1.37
CA LEU A 11 -14.97 0.64 -2.21
C LEU A 11 -15.53 1.24 -3.51
N LEU A 12 -14.82 2.25 -4.04
CA LEU A 12 -14.94 2.68 -5.44
C LEU A 12 -13.67 2.31 -6.17
N VAL A 13 -13.79 1.76 -7.38
CA VAL A 13 -12.64 1.34 -8.19
C VAL A 13 -12.74 1.96 -9.57
N SER A 14 -11.67 2.60 -10.01
CA SER A 14 -11.54 3.10 -11.37
C SER A 14 -10.17 2.77 -11.94
N VAL A 15 -10.09 2.56 -13.26
CA VAL A 15 -8.83 2.34 -13.97
C VAL A 15 -8.72 3.36 -15.10
N GLU A 16 -7.67 4.17 -15.07
CA GLU A 16 -7.38 5.18 -16.08
C GLU A 16 -5.88 5.19 -16.41
N GLN A 17 -5.52 5.15 -17.67
CA GLN A 17 -4.12 5.27 -18.12
C GLN A 17 -3.16 4.34 -17.36
N HIS A 18 -3.54 3.08 -17.16
CA HIS A 18 -2.81 2.05 -16.42
C HIS A 18 -2.69 2.29 -14.91
N VAL A 19 -3.43 3.25 -14.36
CA VAL A 19 -3.51 3.54 -12.92
C VAL A 19 -4.85 3.06 -12.40
N ALA A 20 -4.85 2.08 -11.50
CA ALA A 20 -6.04 1.70 -10.74
C ALA A 20 -6.13 2.56 -9.48
N THR A 21 -7.30 3.14 -9.21
CA THR A 21 -7.58 3.84 -7.94
C THR A 21 -8.63 3.07 -7.17
N VAL A 22 -8.26 2.57 -5.99
CA VAL A 22 -9.14 1.93 -5.01
C VAL A 22 -9.41 2.94 -3.91
N THR A 23 -10.64 3.40 -3.80
CA THR A 23 -11.04 4.42 -2.83
C THR A 23 -11.90 3.79 -1.73
N LEU A 24 -11.47 3.89 -0.47
CA LEU A 24 -12.30 3.56 0.69
C LEU A 24 -13.51 4.49 0.69
N ASN A 25 -14.73 3.95 0.69
CA ASN A 25 -15.95 4.72 0.48
C ASN A 25 -17.00 4.48 1.55
N ARG A 26 -16.63 4.70 2.82
CA ARG A 26 -17.53 4.75 3.99
C ARG A 26 -17.27 6.04 4.79
N PRO A 27 -17.34 7.24 4.14
CA PRO A 27 -16.93 8.50 4.77
C PRO A 27 -17.77 8.88 6.01
N GLU A 28 -19.03 8.45 6.10
CA GLU A 28 -19.94 8.67 7.21
C GLU A 28 -19.46 8.05 8.52
N ILE A 29 -18.70 6.98 8.44
CA ILE A 29 -18.04 6.33 9.59
C ILE A 29 -16.50 6.44 9.52
N ARG A 30 -16.00 7.46 8.80
CA ARG A 30 -14.57 7.79 8.69
C ARG A 30 -13.74 6.64 8.10
N ASN A 31 -14.31 5.90 7.15
CA ASN A 31 -13.69 4.76 6.48
C ASN A 31 -13.17 3.69 7.46
N ALA A 32 -13.83 3.54 8.59
CA ALA A 32 -13.55 2.45 9.53
C ALA A 32 -13.89 1.12 8.85
N PHE A 33 -13.00 0.14 8.96
CA PHE A 33 -13.20 -1.13 8.27
C PHE A 33 -13.88 -2.18 9.14
N ASN A 34 -14.61 -3.01 8.45
CA ASN A 34 -15.28 -4.19 8.95
C ASN A 34 -14.87 -5.40 8.09
N ASP A 35 -15.45 -6.55 8.38
CA ASP A 35 -15.25 -7.79 7.65
C ASP A 35 -15.54 -7.68 6.14
N GLU A 36 -16.58 -6.93 5.74
CA GLU A 36 -16.94 -6.70 4.34
C GLU A 36 -15.84 -5.92 3.60
N MET A 37 -15.40 -4.78 4.15
CA MET A 37 -14.32 -3.98 3.54
C MET A 37 -12.99 -4.74 3.50
N ILE A 38 -12.69 -5.56 4.51
CA ILE A 38 -11.50 -6.42 4.54
C ILE A 38 -11.55 -7.43 3.38
N ALA A 39 -12.70 -8.09 3.19
CA ALA A 39 -12.89 -9.03 2.09
C ALA A 39 -12.81 -8.35 0.72
N GLU A 40 -13.44 -7.19 0.55
CA GLU A 40 -13.42 -6.42 -0.69
C GLU A 40 -12.00 -5.92 -1.03
N LEU A 41 -11.23 -5.43 -0.04
CA LEU A 41 -9.84 -5.04 -0.25
C LEU A 41 -8.97 -6.22 -0.67
N ASN A 42 -9.13 -7.38 -0.02
CA ASN A 42 -8.40 -8.58 -0.40
C ASN A 42 -8.71 -9.01 -1.84
N ASP A 43 -9.98 -8.98 -2.23
CA ASP A 43 -10.44 -9.35 -3.56
C ASP A 43 -9.93 -8.37 -4.63
N VAL A 44 -10.14 -7.07 -4.46
CA VAL A 44 -9.77 -6.06 -5.45
C VAL A 44 -8.25 -6.02 -5.69
N PHE A 45 -7.43 -6.11 -4.63
CA PHE A 45 -5.97 -6.13 -4.81
C PHE A 45 -5.48 -7.44 -5.46
N THR A 46 -6.17 -8.56 -5.25
CA THR A 46 -5.89 -9.82 -5.94
C THR A 46 -6.18 -9.67 -7.44
N GLN A 47 -7.34 -9.14 -7.82
CA GLN A 47 -7.73 -8.93 -9.21
C GLN A 47 -6.80 -7.93 -9.91
N LEU A 48 -6.63 -6.73 -9.36
CA LEU A 48 -5.78 -5.70 -9.94
C LEU A 48 -4.29 -6.10 -10.01
N GLY A 49 -3.85 -6.95 -9.08
CA GLY A 49 -2.49 -7.49 -9.08
C GLY A 49 -2.18 -8.35 -10.31
N THR A 50 -3.20 -9.03 -10.86
CA THR A 50 -3.07 -9.89 -12.05
C THR A 50 -3.53 -9.23 -13.35
N ASP A 51 -4.11 -8.04 -13.30
CA ASP A 51 -4.58 -7.30 -14.47
C ASP A 51 -3.40 -6.69 -15.23
N ASP A 52 -3.21 -7.09 -16.49
CA ASP A 52 -2.10 -6.60 -17.33
C ASP A 52 -2.27 -5.13 -17.76
N ASP A 53 -3.49 -4.60 -17.76
CA ASP A 53 -3.76 -3.20 -18.05
C ASP A 53 -3.41 -2.28 -16.88
N VAL A 54 -3.21 -2.82 -15.66
CA VAL A 54 -2.84 -2.07 -14.46
C VAL A 54 -1.33 -2.13 -14.24
N ARG A 55 -0.70 -0.96 -14.06
CA ARG A 55 0.74 -0.82 -13.78
C ARG A 55 1.06 -0.24 -12.41
N VAL A 56 0.10 0.45 -11.80
CA VAL A 56 0.20 1.02 -10.45
C VAL A 56 -1.18 1.08 -9.81
N ILE A 57 -1.26 0.87 -8.50
CA ILE A 57 -2.51 0.94 -7.73
C ILE A 57 -2.40 2.06 -6.69
N VAL A 58 -3.37 2.96 -6.68
CA VAL A 58 -3.51 4.00 -5.68
C VAL A 58 -4.58 3.59 -4.68
N LEU A 59 -4.25 3.53 -3.41
CA LEU A 59 -5.19 3.39 -2.31
C LEU A 59 -5.53 4.79 -1.79
N ALA A 60 -6.75 5.23 -1.99
CA ALA A 60 -7.29 6.52 -1.58
C ALA A 60 -8.48 6.36 -0.63
N ALA A 61 -9.04 7.44 -0.15
CA ALA A 61 -10.23 7.40 0.68
C ALA A 61 -11.14 8.62 0.45
N ALA A 62 -12.45 8.40 0.51
CA ALA A 62 -13.44 9.45 0.44
C ALA A 62 -13.59 10.19 1.78
N GLY A 63 -14.05 11.46 1.73
CA GLY A 63 -14.29 12.26 2.91
C GLY A 63 -13.05 12.83 3.57
N LYS A 64 -13.17 13.20 4.84
CA LYS A 64 -12.13 13.98 5.57
C LYS A 64 -11.07 13.12 6.26
N VAL A 65 -11.35 11.85 6.50
CA VAL A 65 -10.48 10.92 7.23
C VAL A 65 -10.08 9.81 6.29
N PHE A 66 -8.80 9.44 6.27
CA PHE A 66 -8.36 8.33 5.45
C PHE A 66 -8.91 7.02 6.00
N CYS A 67 -8.64 6.71 7.28
CA CYS A 67 -9.20 5.53 7.94
C CYS A 67 -9.11 5.69 9.46
N ALA A 68 -10.25 5.52 10.16
CA ALA A 68 -10.32 5.62 11.62
C ALA A 68 -10.04 4.30 12.36
N GLY A 69 -9.65 3.24 11.66
CA GLY A 69 -9.43 1.91 12.22
C GLY A 69 -10.68 1.03 12.14
N ALA A 70 -10.95 0.25 13.17
CA ALA A 70 -12.05 -0.71 13.19
C ALA A 70 -13.42 -0.04 13.37
N ASP A 71 -14.43 -0.55 12.67
CA ASP A 71 -15.85 -0.15 12.81
C ASP A 71 -16.37 -0.51 14.20
N LEU A 72 -17.11 0.42 14.82
CA LEU A 72 -17.63 0.22 16.18
C LEU A 72 -18.62 -0.96 16.30
N ASN A 73 -19.40 -1.24 15.25
CA ASN A 73 -20.31 -2.38 15.27
C ASN A 73 -19.53 -3.70 15.15
N TRP A 74 -18.49 -3.73 14.31
CA TRP A 74 -17.59 -4.86 14.23
C TRP A 74 -16.86 -5.09 15.57
N MET A 75 -16.37 -4.02 16.22
CA MET A 75 -15.76 -4.11 17.56
C MET A 75 -16.73 -4.66 18.61
N ARG A 76 -18.02 -4.28 18.58
CA ARG A 76 -19.03 -4.85 19.48
C ARG A 76 -19.22 -6.35 19.27
N ALA A 77 -19.27 -6.79 18.01
CA ALA A 77 -19.37 -8.21 17.68
C ALA A 77 -18.16 -9.00 18.19
N MET A 78 -16.94 -8.47 17.95
CA MET A 78 -15.71 -9.11 18.41
C MET A 78 -15.63 -9.26 19.96
N ALA A 79 -16.29 -8.40 20.73
CA ALA A 79 -16.28 -8.49 22.19
C ALA A 79 -16.89 -9.79 22.73
N ASP A 80 -17.77 -10.41 21.94
CA ASP A 80 -18.46 -11.66 22.30
C ASP A 80 -17.86 -12.90 21.58
N TYR A 81 -16.78 -12.72 20.77
CA TYR A 81 -16.16 -13.82 20.04
C TYR A 81 -15.40 -14.78 20.96
N SER A 82 -15.50 -16.06 20.69
CA SER A 82 -14.58 -17.07 21.22
C SER A 82 -13.14 -16.80 20.76
N HIS A 83 -12.19 -17.51 21.34
CA HIS A 83 -10.80 -17.42 20.92
C HIS A 83 -10.63 -17.84 19.46
N GLU A 84 -11.29 -18.91 19.03
CA GLU A 84 -11.26 -19.42 17.66
C GLU A 84 -11.88 -18.44 16.66
N GLU A 85 -12.96 -17.77 17.01
CA GLU A 85 -13.58 -16.73 16.18
C GLU A 85 -12.69 -15.50 16.06
N ASN A 86 -12.08 -15.05 17.17
CA ASN A 86 -11.09 -13.97 17.15
C ASN A 86 -9.87 -14.30 16.29
N LEU A 87 -9.39 -15.55 16.32
CA LEU A 87 -8.27 -16.00 15.50
C LEU A 87 -8.63 -15.97 14.00
N ALA A 88 -9.82 -16.49 13.65
CA ALA A 88 -10.29 -16.51 12.26
C ALA A 88 -10.54 -15.09 11.71
N ASP A 89 -11.04 -14.17 12.54
CA ASP A 89 -11.28 -12.79 12.18
C ASP A 89 -9.95 -12.02 11.98
N ALA A 90 -9.00 -12.18 12.90
CA ALA A 90 -7.66 -11.59 12.79
C ALA A 90 -6.89 -12.12 11.57
N ASP A 91 -7.08 -13.40 11.20
CA ASP A 91 -6.45 -13.99 10.02
C ASP A 91 -6.94 -13.32 8.73
N LYS A 92 -8.25 -13.01 8.60
CA LYS A 92 -8.78 -12.28 7.43
C LYS A 92 -8.10 -10.92 7.26
N LEU A 93 -7.94 -10.16 8.35
CA LEU A 93 -7.22 -8.89 8.35
C LEU A 93 -5.74 -9.09 7.94
N ALA A 94 -5.08 -10.10 8.49
CA ALA A 94 -3.70 -10.41 8.17
C ALA A 94 -3.52 -10.81 6.69
N GLN A 95 -4.44 -11.60 6.13
CA GLN A 95 -4.41 -11.98 4.70
C GLN A 95 -4.63 -10.76 3.80
N MET A 96 -5.58 -9.89 4.10
CA MET A 96 -5.78 -8.64 3.34
C MET A 96 -4.50 -7.79 3.33
N LEU A 97 -3.88 -7.56 4.50
CA LEU A 97 -2.63 -6.80 4.59
C LEU A 97 -1.51 -7.46 3.78
N LYS A 98 -1.39 -8.78 3.85
CA LYS A 98 -0.43 -9.56 3.08
C LYS A 98 -0.68 -9.43 1.58
N THR A 99 -1.93 -9.52 1.12
CA THR A 99 -2.30 -9.37 -0.29
C THR A 99 -1.88 -8.01 -0.84
N ILE A 100 -2.14 -6.91 -0.10
CA ILE A 100 -1.73 -5.57 -0.51
C ILE A 100 -0.21 -5.45 -0.53
N TYR A 101 0.47 -5.92 0.53
CA TYR A 101 1.93 -5.85 0.65
C TYR A 101 2.65 -6.63 -0.45
N GLN A 102 2.17 -7.84 -0.76
CA GLN A 102 2.76 -8.72 -1.78
C GLN A 102 2.20 -8.46 -3.20
N CYS A 103 1.30 -7.47 -3.36
CA CYS A 103 0.78 -7.14 -4.68
C CYS A 103 1.93 -6.91 -5.68
N PRO A 104 1.93 -7.56 -6.85
CA PRO A 104 3.04 -7.44 -7.80
C PRO A 104 3.12 -6.06 -8.47
N LYS A 105 2.08 -5.24 -8.33
CA LYS A 105 2.07 -3.85 -8.82
C LYS A 105 2.52 -2.91 -7.72
N PRO A 106 3.21 -1.80 -8.03
CA PRO A 106 3.47 -0.73 -7.06
C PRO A 106 2.16 -0.19 -6.47
N THR A 107 2.17 0.06 -5.16
CA THR A 107 1.03 0.57 -4.42
C THR A 107 1.35 1.91 -3.78
N ILE A 108 0.44 2.89 -3.91
CA ILE A 108 0.61 4.25 -3.38
C ILE A 108 -0.57 4.57 -2.46
N ALA A 109 -0.32 4.88 -1.19
CA ALA A 109 -1.32 5.44 -0.30
C ALA A 109 -1.42 6.95 -0.50
N ALA A 110 -2.59 7.42 -0.95
CA ALA A 110 -2.94 8.83 -1.11
C ALA A 110 -3.77 9.30 0.09
N ILE A 111 -3.12 9.92 1.07
CA ILE A 111 -3.65 10.15 2.41
C ILE A 111 -4.15 11.60 2.53
N GLN A 112 -5.47 11.78 2.45
CA GLN A 112 -6.12 13.09 2.48
C GLN A 112 -6.53 13.54 3.90
N GLY A 113 -6.29 12.74 4.92
CA GLY A 113 -6.69 13.05 6.29
C GLY A 113 -6.13 12.06 7.31
N ASP A 114 -6.68 12.06 8.50
CA ASP A 114 -6.20 11.29 9.64
C ASP A 114 -6.19 9.77 9.42
N VAL A 115 -5.20 9.11 10.04
CA VAL A 115 -4.97 7.66 9.96
C VAL A 115 -4.84 7.09 11.37
N TYR A 116 -5.76 6.23 11.77
CA TYR A 116 -5.79 5.66 13.12
C TYR A 116 -5.79 4.13 13.11
N ALA A 117 -5.17 3.56 14.13
CA ALA A 117 -5.17 2.12 14.44
C ALA A 117 -4.87 1.26 13.21
N GLY A 118 -5.75 0.33 12.84
CA GLY A 118 -5.58 -0.51 11.65
C GLY A 118 -5.39 0.26 10.33
N GLY A 119 -5.86 1.52 10.23
CA GLY A 119 -5.55 2.40 9.09
C GLY A 119 -4.06 2.64 8.90
N MET A 120 -3.28 2.66 10.01
CA MET A 120 -1.81 2.69 9.94
C MET A 120 -1.25 1.46 9.21
N GLY A 121 -1.90 0.31 9.38
CA GLY A 121 -1.55 -0.91 8.66
C GLY A 121 -1.76 -0.77 7.17
N LEU A 122 -2.90 -0.21 6.72
CA LEU A 122 -3.18 0.03 5.29
C LEU A 122 -2.13 0.94 4.65
N VAL A 123 -1.68 1.97 5.36
CA VAL A 123 -0.60 2.85 4.87
C VAL A 123 0.72 2.09 4.82
N ALA A 124 1.05 1.33 5.87
CA ALA A 124 2.34 0.65 6.00
C ALA A 124 2.55 -0.50 5.00
N VAL A 125 1.47 -1.10 4.47
CA VAL A 125 1.56 -2.15 3.45
C VAL A 125 1.68 -1.60 2.02
N CYS A 126 1.44 -0.31 1.81
CA CYS A 126 1.69 0.33 0.53
C CYS A 126 3.19 0.63 0.35
N ASP A 127 3.68 0.52 -0.90
CA ASP A 127 5.10 0.79 -1.21
C ASP A 127 5.46 2.26 -1.01
N ILE A 128 4.53 3.16 -1.31
CA ILE A 128 4.74 4.61 -1.22
C ILE A 128 3.55 5.24 -0.50
N ALA A 129 3.81 6.20 0.37
CA ALA A 129 2.78 6.94 1.08
C ALA A 129 2.99 8.45 0.93
N ILE A 130 1.95 9.16 0.48
CA ILE A 130 1.91 10.63 0.32
C ILE A 130 0.74 11.14 1.13
N ALA A 131 0.97 12.09 2.04
CA ALA A 131 -0.06 12.60 2.93
C ALA A 131 -0.23 14.13 2.81
N VAL A 132 -1.42 14.61 3.11
CA VAL A 132 -1.64 16.05 3.32
C VAL A 132 -0.99 16.53 4.61
N LYS A 133 -0.60 17.81 4.66
CA LYS A 133 0.08 18.40 5.82
C LYS A 133 -0.71 18.34 7.11
N ILE A 134 -2.04 18.34 7.02
CA ILE A 134 -2.96 18.34 8.16
C ILE A 134 -3.25 16.94 8.72
N ALA A 135 -2.83 15.88 8.03
CA ALA A 135 -3.07 14.51 8.47
C ALA A 135 -2.34 14.19 9.78
N ASN A 136 -3.03 13.48 10.67
CA ASN A 136 -2.50 12.97 11.92
C ASN A 136 -2.51 11.45 11.91
N PHE A 137 -1.61 10.86 12.67
CA PHE A 137 -1.38 9.42 12.74
C PHE A 137 -1.38 8.96 14.20
N CYS A 138 -1.99 7.81 14.47
CA CYS A 138 -2.05 7.28 15.82
C CYS A 138 -2.23 5.76 15.84
N LEU A 139 -1.44 5.08 16.67
CA LEU A 139 -1.62 3.68 17.04
C LEU A 139 -2.36 3.67 18.40
N SER A 140 -3.68 3.64 18.34
CA SER A 140 -4.53 3.91 19.51
C SER A 140 -4.94 2.66 20.30
N GLU A 141 -4.58 1.47 19.86
CA GLU A 141 -5.05 0.18 20.35
C GLU A 141 -4.83 -0.03 21.85
N VAL A 142 -3.69 0.41 22.38
CA VAL A 142 -3.38 0.23 23.82
C VAL A 142 -4.31 1.01 24.75
N ARG A 143 -5.00 2.04 24.26
CA ARG A 143 -6.02 2.77 25.03
C ARG A 143 -7.27 1.91 25.27
N LEU A 144 -7.44 0.85 24.50
CA LEU A 144 -8.55 -0.09 24.57
C LEU A 144 -8.15 -1.44 25.19
N GLY A 145 -6.91 -1.55 25.70
CA GLY A 145 -6.40 -2.82 26.21
C GLY A 145 -6.01 -3.81 25.09
N LEU A 146 -5.86 -3.33 23.85
CA LEU A 146 -5.47 -4.10 22.70
C LEU A 146 -4.04 -3.77 22.27
N ALA A 147 -3.49 -4.55 21.34
CA ALA A 147 -2.22 -4.27 20.69
C ALA A 147 -2.41 -4.27 19.17
N PRO A 148 -1.67 -3.44 18.42
CA PRO A 148 -1.72 -3.40 16.95
C PRO A 148 -0.99 -4.60 16.32
N ALA A 149 -1.34 -5.83 16.72
CA ALA A 149 -0.56 -7.03 16.43
C ALA A 149 -0.44 -7.34 14.95
N THR A 150 -1.58 -7.43 14.23
CA THR A 150 -1.62 -7.80 12.80
C THR A 150 -0.90 -6.81 11.90
N ILE A 151 -0.93 -5.52 12.24
CA ILE A 151 -0.28 -4.46 11.46
C ILE A 151 1.19 -4.27 11.84
N SER A 152 1.61 -4.77 13.00
CA SER A 152 2.93 -4.47 13.59
C SER A 152 4.12 -4.80 12.70
N PRO A 153 4.18 -5.93 11.95
CA PRO A 153 5.32 -6.24 11.09
C PRO A 153 5.55 -5.16 10.02
N TYR A 154 4.47 -4.64 9.45
CA TYR A 154 4.52 -3.63 8.40
C TYR A 154 4.85 -2.24 8.94
N VAL A 155 4.20 -1.84 10.04
CA VAL A 155 4.43 -0.54 10.68
C VAL A 155 5.86 -0.43 11.21
N VAL A 156 6.38 -1.48 11.85
CA VAL A 156 7.78 -1.51 12.32
C VAL A 156 8.76 -1.42 11.16
N ARG A 157 8.45 -2.08 10.03
CA ARG A 157 9.26 -1.98 8.81
C ARG A 157 9.27 -0.57 8.22
N ALA A 158 8.11 0.10 8.23
CA ALA A 158 7.96 1.44 7.65
C ALA A 158 8.62 2.55 8.49
N MET A 159 8.49 2.52 9.83
CA MET A 159 8.98 3.62 10.69
C MET A 159 10.18 3.25 11.58
N GLY A 160 10.62 2.02 11.53
CA GLY A 160 11.71 1.51 12.34
C GLY A 160 11.28 1.15 13.77
N ALA A 161 11.97 0.14 14.35
CA ALA A 161 11.63 -0.40 15.67
C ALA A 161 11.67 0.67 16.78
N ARG A 162 12.64 1.58 16.73
CA ARG A 162 12.81 2.59 17.78
C ARG A 162 11.66 3.60 17.82
N ALA A 163 11.16 4.05 16.67
CA ALA A 163 9.99 4.91 16.59
C ALA A 163 8.72 4.14 16.96
N ALA A 164 8.56 2.92 16.44
CA ALA A 164 7.45 2.06 16.76
C ALA A 164 7.30 1.84 18.27
N GLN A 165 8.39 1.56 19.01
CA GLN A 165 8.35 1.43 20.48
C GLN A 165 7.66 2.62 21.16
N ARG A 166 7.99 3.86 20.76
CA ARG A 166 7.36 5.04 21.35
C ARG A 166 5.86 5.06 21.09
N TYR A 167 5.46 5.00 19.82
CA TYR A 167 4.08 5.25 19.42
C TYR A 167 3.13 4.08 19.71
N PHE A 168 3.64 2.83 19.73
CA PHE A 168 2.88 1.67 20.15
C PHE A 168 2.54 1.71 21.66
N LEU A 169 3.49 2.17 22.48
CA LEU A 169 3.32 2.17 23.93
C LEU A 169 2.57 3.40 24.45
N SER A 170 2.78 4.55 23.82
CA SER A 170 2.20 5.82 24.28
C SER A 170 0.85 6.14 23.65
N ALA A 171 0.54 5.56 22.49
CA ALA A 171 -0.59 5.97 21.66
C ALA A 171 -0.61 7.49 21.38
N GLU A 172 0.54 8.15 21.39
CA GLU A 172 0.63 9.58 21.00
C GLU A 172 0.20 9.79 19.56
N VAL A 173 -0.54 10.86 19.35
CA VAL A 173 -0.81 11.37 18.01
C VAL A 173 0.43 12.08 17.49
N PHE A 174 0.78 11.85 16.21
CA PHE A 174 1.85 12.57 15.54
C PHE A 174 1.39 13.08 14.17
N ASP A 175 1.89 14.22 13.77
CA ASP A 175 1.51 14.89 12.54
C ASP A 175 2.25 14.35 11.30
N ALA A 176 1.84 14.77 10.12
CA ALA A 176 2.45 14.39 8.84
C ALA A 176 3.94 14.80 8.73
N LYS A 177 4.37 15.89 9.44
CA LYS A 177 5.77 16.27 9.49
C LYS A 177 6.59 15.22 10.24
N LYS A 178 6.09 14.78 11.37
CA LYS A 178 6.72 13.73 12.16
C LYS A 178 6.68 12.38 11.43
N ALA A 179 5.56 12.03 10.80
CA ALA A 179 5.42 10.81 10.01
C ALA A 179 6.49 10.73 8.91
N ARG A 180 6.75 11.84 8.19
CA ARG A 180 7.81 11.92 7.19
C ARG A 180 9.21 11.79 7.80
N GLN A 181 9.47 12.44 8.93
CA GLN A 181 10.76 12.33 9.64
C GLN A 181 11.09 10.90 10.09
N LEU A 182 10.05 10.11 10.39
CA LEU A 182 10.17 8.72 10.81
C LEU A 182 10.23 7.74 9.64
N GLY A 183 10.07 8.22 8.40
CA GLY A 183 10.00 7.37 7.20
C GLY A 183 8.66 6.67 7.01
N PHE A 184 7.66 6.93 7.86
CA PHE A 184 6.34 6.32 7.75
C PHE A 184 5.56 6.79 6.51
N ILE A 185 5.75 8.04 6.11
CA ILE A 185 5.33 8.56 4.81
C ILE A 185 6.51 9.14 4.05
N HIS A 186 6.45 9.13 2.73
CA HIS A 186 7.51 9.61 1.86
C HIS A 186 7.44 11.12 1.66
N GLU A 187 6.24 11.63 1.36
CA GLU A 187 6.02 13.04 1.12
C GLU A 187 4.80 13.58 1.87
N ARG A 188 4.85 14.88 2.17
CA ARG A 188 3.72 15.64 2.69
C ARG A 188 3.47 16.87 1.83
N VAL A 189 2.23 17.03 1.40
CA VAL A 189 1.82 18.12 0.48
C VAL A 189 0.64 18.91 1.05
N SER A 190 0.32 20.05 0.48
CA SER A 190 -0.94 20.73 0.79
C SER A 190 -2.11 19.94 0.20
N GLU A 191 -3.30 20.11 0.73
CA GLU A 191 -4.49 19.33 0.34
C GLU A 191 -4.77 19.42 -1.17
N GLU A 192 -4.64 20.63 -1.72
CA GLU A 192 -4.85 20.92 -3.14
C GLU A 192 -3.87 20.21 -4.08
N TRP A 193 -2.67 19.82 -3.58
CA TRP A 193 -1.63 19.20 -4.40
C TRP A 193 -1.56 17.65 -4.27
N LEU A 194 -2.36 17.05 -3.39
CA LEU A 194 -2.27 15.61 -3.17
C LEU A 194 -2.53 14.79 -4.46
N LYS A 195 -3.57 15.13 -5.18
CA LYS A 195 -3.93 14.43 -6.42
C LYS A 195 -2.86 14.59 -7.50
N ASP A 196 -2.35 15.80 -7.67
CA ASP A 196 -1.35 16.10 -8.70
C ASP A 196 0.00 15.44 -8.39
N GLU A 197 0.40 15.40 -7.11
CA GLU A 197 1.63 14.71 -6.70
C GLU A 197 1.53 13.20 -6.94
N VAL A 198 0.41 12.58 -6.52
CA VAL A 198 0.14 11.16 -6.77
C VAL A 198 0.10 10.87 -8.28
N ALA A 199 -0.61 11.68 -9.07
CA ALA A 199 -0.68 11.50 -10.52
C ALA A 199 0.71 11.64 -11.19
N THR A 200 1.51 12.62 -10.74
CA THR A 200 2.88 12.81 -11.23
C THR A 200 3.75 11.59 -10.95
N LEU A 201 3.65 11.02 -9.76
CA LEU A 201 4.38 9.80 -9.41
C LEU A 201 3.90 8.58 -10.21
N CYS A 202 2.58 8.39 -10.32
CA CYS A 202 2.00 7.33 -11.14
C CYS A 202 2.50 7.42 -12.60
N ALA A 203 2.49 8.60 -13.19
CA ALA A 203 2.98 8.83 -14.55
C ALA A 203 4.48 8.49 -14.73
N LYS A 204 5.30 8.65 -13.69
CA LYS A 204 6.71 8.20 -13.70
C LYS A 204 6.80 6.68 -13.65
N ILE A 205 6.01 6.04 -12.78
CA ILE A 205 6.02 4.57 -12.61
C ILE A 205 5.53 3.87 -13.89
N VAL A 206 4.42 4.34 -14.47
CA VAL A 206 3.82 3.77 -15.68
C VAL A 206 4.78 3.80 -16.89
N LYS A 207 5.74 4.72 -16.92
CA LYS A 207 6.76 4.78 -17.98
C LYS A 207 7.83 3.71 -17.86
N ASN A 208 7.99 3.08 -16.72
CA ASN A 208 9.00 2.05 -16.50
C ASN A 208 8.53 0.69 -17.03
N SER A 209 9.49 -0.23 -17.26
CA SER A 209 9.18 -1.62 -17.61
C SER A 209 8.38 -2.29 -16.48
N PRO A 210 7.18 -2.84 -16.76
CA PRO A 210 6.36 -3.50 -15.75
C PRO A 210 7.10 -4.64 -15.04
N ASP A 211 7.81 -5.49 -15.80
CA ASP A 211 8.57 -6.62 -15.23
C ASP A 211 9.72 -6.15 -14.35
N ALA A 212 10.43 -5.10 -14.76
CA ALA A 212 11.51 -4.54 -13.96
C ALA A 212 11.01 -3.92 -12.66
N VAL A 213 9.89 -3.21 -12.68
CA VAL A 213 9.27 -2.63 -11.49
C VAL A 213 8.83 -3.73 -10.52
N LYS A 214 8.15 -4.78 -11.01
CA LYS A 214 7.77 -5.96 -10.21
C LYS A 214 9.02 -6.63 -9.59
N THR A 215 10.06 -6.83 -10.38
CA THR A 215 11.32 -7.43 -9.90
C THR A 215 11.99 -6.56 -8.84
N CYS A 216 12.02 -5.23 -9.02
CA CYS A 216 12.55 -4.31 -8.02
C CYS A 216 11.76 -4.37 -6.70
N LYS A 217 10.43 -4.45 -6.76
CA LYS A 217 9.59 -4.59 -5.56
C LYS A 217 9.92 -5.88 -4.81
N ASN A 218 9.97 -7.02 -5.50
CA ASN A 218 10.32 -8.29 -4.90
C ASN A 218 11.74 -8.27 -4.30
N LEU A 219 12.71 -7.76 -5.05
CA LEU A 219 14.08 -7.61 -4.57
C LEU A 219 14.14 -6.81 -3.26
N LEU A 220 13.42 -5.69 -3.16
CA LEU A 220 13.37 -4.90 -1.92
C LEU A 220 12.76 -5.67 -0.75
N HIS A 221 11.73 -6.49 -0.99
CA HIS A 221 11.15 -7.34 0.05
C HIS A 221 12.14 -8.41 0.55
N ASP A 222 12.92 -8.98 -0.36
CA ASP A 222 13.87 -10.06 -0.06
C ASP A 222 15.11 -9.55 0.70
N ILE A 223 15.63 -8.37 0.31
CA ILE A 223 16.89 -7.86 0.88
C ILE A 223 16.72 -6.92 2.08
N ALA A 224 15.53 -6.31 2.26
CA ALA A 224 15.32 -5.31 3.31
C ALA A 224 15.45 -5.93 4.71
N GLY A 225 16.52 -5.56 5.43
CA GLY A 225 16.81 -6.06 6.77
C GLY A 225 17.51 -7.43 6.80
N ALA A 226 17.77 -8.06 5.65
CA ALA A 226 18.57 -9.29 5.58
C ALA A 226 20.06 -8.99 5.79
N PRO A 227 20.82 -9.88 6.47
CA PRO A 227 22.26 -9.75 6.58
C PRO A 227 22.90 -9.97 5.19
N ILE A 228 23.96 -9.20 4.90
CA ILE A 228 24.70 -9.35 3.64
C ILE A 228 25.63 -10.58 3.76
N THR A 229 25.19 -11.70 3.20
CA THR A 229 25.90 -12.98 3.16
C THR A 229 26.32 -13.31 1.73
N ASP A 230 27.22 -14.30 1.58
CA ASP A 230 27.62 -14.78 0.25
C ASP A 230 26.42 -15.34 -0.53
N ASP A 231 25.48 -16.01 0.14
CA ASP A 231 24.24 -16.50 -0.48
C ASP A 231 23.37 -15.35 -1.00
N LEU A 232 23.17 -14.31 -0.18
CA LEU A 232 22.41 -13.13 -0.62
C LEU A 232 23.09 -12.44 -1.81
N ILE A 233 24.41 -12.34 -1.80
CA ILE A 233 25.20 -11.80 -2.93
C ILE A 233 25.00 -12.67 -4.18
N ALA A 234 25.06 -13.99 -4.06
CA ALA A 234 24.82 -14.91 -5.16
C ALA A 234 23.40 -14.76 -5.75
N ASP A 235 22.39 -14.65 -4.90
CA ASP A 235 21.00 -14.41 -5.31
C ASP A 235 20.85 -13.10 -6.08
N THR A 236 21.48 -12.02 -5.62
CA THR A 236 21.44 -10.73 -6.33
C THR A 236 22.19 -10.77 -7.66
N VAL A 237 23.31 -11.49 -7.75
CA VAL A 237 24.03 -11.74 -9.01
C VAL A 237 23.16 -12.51 -9.99
N LYS A 238 22.49 -13.58 -9.53
CA LYS A 238 21.52 -14.33 -10.34
C LYS A 238 20.38 -13.42 -10.80
N GLY A 239 19.78 -12.63 -9.89
CA GLY A 239 18.66 -11.74 -10.18
C GLY A 239 18.97 -10.73 -11.30
N ILE A 240 20.16 -10.08 -11.27
CA ILE A 240 20.54 -9.15 -12.34
C ILE A 240 20.83 -9.87 -13.66
N ALA A 241 21.36 -11.09 -13.63
CA ALA A 241 21.58 -11.88 -14.83
C ALA A 241 20.26 -12.29 -15.47
N ASP A 242 19.29 -12.76 -14.67
CA ASP A 242 17.96 -13.17 -15.13
C ASP A 242 17.20 -12.01 -15.77
N ILE A 243 17.17 -10.83 -15.14
CA ILE A 243 16.45 -9.68 -15.69
C ILE A 243 17.11 -9.13 -16.97
N ARG A 244 18.43 -9.15 -17.07
CA ARG A 244 19.13 -8.79 -18.30
C ARG A 244 18.82 -9.75 -19.46
N ALA A 245 18.60 -11.02 -19.16
CA ALA A 245 18.26 -12.05 -20.14
C ALA A 245 16.77 -12.03 -20.53
N SER A 246 15.89 -11.37 -19.75
CA SER A 246 14.46 -11.30 -19.99
C SER A 246 14.12 -10.53 -21.26
N THR A 247 12.90 -10.75 -21.78
CA THR A 247 12.40 -10.03 -22.97
C THR A 247 12.41 -8.53 -22.76
N GLN A 248 11.82 -8.03 -21.66
CA GLN A 248 11.77 -6.60 -21.36
C GLN A 248 13.15 -6.01 -21.03
N GLY A 249 14.05 -6.79 -20.39
CA GLY A 249 15.40 -6.34 -20.12
C GLY A 249 16.20 -6.12 -21.40
N LYS A 250 16.12 -7.05 -22.37
CA LYS A 250 16.74 -6.91 -23.69
C LYS A 250 16.14 -5.76 -24.49
N GLU A 251 14.81 -5.68 -24.52
CA GLU A 251 14.08 -4.62 -25.21
C GLU A 251 14.46 -3.22 -24.67
N GLY A 252 14.47 -3.05 -23.35
CA GLY A 252 14.82 -1.77 -22.74
C GLY A 252 16.23 -1.30 -23.08
N VAL A 253 17.22 -2.20 -23.04
CA VAL A 253 18.60 -1.89 -23.42
C VAL A 253 18.71 -1.55 -24.92
N GLN A 254 18.04 -2.32 -25.79
CA GLN A 254 18.07 -2.07 -27.23
C GLN A 254 17.36 -0.75 -27.57
N ALA A 255 16.20 -0.48 -27.01
CA ALA A 255 15.47 0.77 -27.20
C ALA A 255 16.32 1.99 -26.80
N PHE A 256 17.00 1.91 -25.65
CA PHE A 256 17.90 2.96 -25.18
C PHE A 256 19.07 3.21 -26.16
N LEU A 257 19.78 2.14 -26.59
CA LEU A 257 20.88 2.23 -27.53
C LEU A 257 20.46 2.77 -28.90
N GLN A 258 19.26 2.40 -29.36
CA GLN A 258 18.67 2.84 -30.62
C GLN A 258 17.98 4.20 -30.54
N LYS A 259 17.93 4.82 -29.35
CA LYS A 259 17.23 6.11 -29.11
C LYS A 259 15.75 6.10 -29.51
N ARG A 260 15.06 4.97 -29.31
CA ARG A 260 13.63 4.81 -29.54
C ARG A 260 12.87 4.58 -28.22
N LYS A 261 11.54 4.66 -28.26
CA LYS A 261 10.70 4.24 -27.15
C LYS A 261 10.72 2.71 -27.06
N PRO A 262 10.74 2.13 -25.84
CA PRO A 262 10.55 0.70 -25.64
C PRO A 262 9.09 0.29 -25.91
N ASP A 263 8.88 -0.98 -26.25
CA ASP A 263 7.58 -1.51 -26.67
C ASP A 263 6.47 -1.33 -25.62
N TRP A 264 6.78 -1.37 -24.33
CA TRP A 264 5.78 -1.13 -23.26
C TRP A 264 5.27 0.32 -23.19
N LEU A 265 5.83 1.24 -23.97
CA LEU A 265 5.37 2.63 -24.14
C LEU A 265 4.71 2.88 -25.50
N THR A 266 4.70 1.88 -26.37
CA THR A 266 4.00 1.95 -27.65
C THR A 266 2.60 1.36 -27.47
N VAL A 267 1.56 2.12 -27.75
CA VAL A 267 0.19 1.60 -27.81
C VAL A 267 0.16 0.64 -29.01
N PRO A 268 -0.33 -0.60 -28.89
CA PRO A 268 -0.66 -1.41 -30.06
C PRO A 268 -1.65 -0.62 -30.92
N GLU A 269 -1.33 -0.50 -32.22
CA GLU A 269 -2.24 0.08 -33.22
C GLU A 269 -3.52 -0.73 -33.35
#